data_b827d3ac4a81bb6c2917feb38781c91c
#
_entry.id   b827d3ac4a81bb6c2917feb38781c91c
#
_cell.length_a   1.000
_cell.length_b   1.000
_cell.length_c   1.000
_cell.angle_alpha   90.00
_cell.angle_beta   90.00
_cell.angle_gamma   90.00
#
_symmetry.space_group_name_H-M   'P 1'
#
loop_
_entity.id
_entity.type
_entity.pdbx_description
1 polymer ?
#
loop_
_entity_poly.entity_id
_entity_poly.type
_entity_poly.pdbx_seq_one_letter_code
_entity_poly.pdbx_strand_id
1 'polypeptide(L)'
;MDAPLIEFRNVTKRFGSNTVLDRVNLQIYEGQVTTIIGLSGSGKSVMLKHIIGLLQPDEGEILFRGRPIAKIGRARKAVLFSQISYMFQGNALFDSMSVYDNIALPLRETTRLSKSEIDRRVMARIEQTELTEAVWRFPSELSGGMQKRVALARALITDPKIVLFDEPTTGQDPVRKNAILSMIAQYQRKLNFTAVLVSHEIPDVYFISNRILALYDRQIVFQGTPEELENFDHPFMDEVINSLEALQKELTGLYSQRQFKMLNHARMKRQSAEVYGVIVFSLQEMNALIPKIGHDAAQEALRNLGLAINRHFGIIGGMSTRRNTNEFITMLPHADLAETESLLREFVKDFETQTLDVLKDRTCRVAAGDAADLAVLAGIAEGRNFSDVNETIVQAKMKQHEIARLRCAASGENR
;
A
#
# COMPACT_ATOMS: atom_id res chain seq x y z
N MET A 1 -21.05 -0.50 14.30
CA MET A 1 -20.37 -1.01 13.09
C MET A 1 -21.17 -0.53 11.91
N ASP A 2 -20.51 0.06 10.95
CA ASP A 2 -21.16 0.55 9.73
C ASP A 2 -21.69 -0.63 8.92
N ALA A 3 -22.84 -0.46 8.26
CA ALA A 3 -23.40 -1.48 7.40
C ALA A 3 -22.53 -1.64 6.12
N PRO A 4 -22.23 -2.85 5.66
CA PRO A 4 -21.41 -3.04 4.48
C PRO A 4 -22.11 -2.49 3.22
N LEU A 5 -21.31 -1.88 2.33
CA LEU A 5 -21.75 -1.40 1.03
C LEU A 5 -22.00 -2.59 0.09
N ILE A 6 -21.06 -3.52 0.07
CA ILE A 6 -21.13 -4.79 -0.69
C ILE A 6 -20.85 -5.95 0.26
N GLU A 7 -21.67 -6.98 0.18
CA GLU A 7 -21.50 -8.18 1.00
C GLU A 7 -21.69 -9.44 0.13
N PHE A 8 -20.77 -10.37 0.23
CA PHE A 8 -20.92 -11.72 -0.33
C PHE A 8 -21.34 -12.64 0.80
N ARG A 9 -22.37 -13.44 0.55
CA ARG A 9 -22.87 -14.47 1.49
C ARG A 9 -22.82 -15.84 0.83
N ASN A 10 -21.90 -16.68 1.29
CA ASN A 10 -21.69 -18.06 0.82
C ASN A 10 -21.61 -18.17 -0.71
N VAL A 11 -20.91 -17.23 -1.35
CA VAL A 11 -20.80 -17.16 -2.80
C VAL A 11 -19.91 -18.25 -3.33
N THR A 12 -20.46 -19.12 -4.16
CA THR A 12 -19.73 -20.16 -4.90
C THR A 12 -19.77 -19.86 -6.39
N LYS A 13 -18.61 -20.00 -7.06
CA LYS A 13 -18.49 -19.87 -8.51
C LYS A 13 -17.70 -21.00 -9.13
N ARG A 14 -18.31 -21.65 -10.14
CA ARG A 14 -17.74 -22.74 -10.91
C ARG A 14 -17.63 -22.38 -12.39
N PHE A 15 -16.63 -22.90 -13.04
CA PHE A 15 -16.48 -22.90 -14.49
C PHE A 15 -16.27 -24.35 -14.94
N GLY A 16 -17.33 -24.97 -15.44
CA GLY A 16 -17.37 -26.41 -15.66
C GLY A 16 -17.19 -27.17 -14.34
N SER A 17 -16.23 -28.07 -14.29
CA SER A 17 -15.87 -28.84 -13.08
C SER A 17 -14.96 -28.06 -12.11
N ASN A 18 -14.40 -26.92 -12.53
CA ASN A 18 -13.47 -26.15 -11.70
C ASN A 18 -14.21 -25.17 -10.80
N THR A 19 -14.15 -25.37 -9.47
CA THR A 19 -14.63 -24.40 -8.48
C THR A 19 -13.55 -23.35 -8.25
N VAL A 20 -13.86 -22.08 -8.52
CA VAL A 20 -12.94 -20.94 -8.36
C VAL A 20 -13.19 -20.21 -7.05
N LEU A 21 -14.43 -20.08 -6.62
CA LEU A 21 -14.83 -19.54 -5.32
C LEU A 21 -15.70 -20.56 -4.61
N ASP A 22 -15.42 -20.84 -3.34
CA ASP A 22 -16.20 -21.80 -2.53
C ASP A 22 -16.71 -21.13 -1.26
N ARG A 23 -18.01 -20.90 -1.20
CA ARG A 23 -18.75 -20.31 -0.06
C ARG A 23 -18.06 -19.03 0.50
N VAL A 24 -17.61 -18.17 -0.41
CA VAL A 24 -16.93 -16.92 -0.06
C VAL A 24 -17.87 -15.99 0.69
N ASN A 25 -17.40 -15.50 1.84
CA ASN A 25 -18.04 -14.47 2.65
C ASN A 25 -17.08 -13.29 2.77
N LEU A 26 -17.53 -12.08 2.39
CA LEU A 26 -16.73 -10.87 2.50
C LEU A 26 -17.60 -9.63 2.65
N GLN A 27 -17.00 -8.55 3.18
CA GLN A 27 -17.64 -7.26 3.38
C GLN A 27 -16.74 -6.13 2.89
N ILE A 28 -17.31 -5.20 2.11
CA ILE A 28 -16.67 -3.99 1.61
C ILE A 28 -17.46 -2.81 2.16
N TYR A 29 -16.76 -1.82 2.73
CA TYR A 29 -17.38 -0.66 3.38
C TYR A 29 -17.23 0.59 2.52
N GLU A 30 -18.21 1.49 2.62
CA GLU A 30 -18.26 2.73 1.85
C GLU A 30 -17.10 3.67 2.23
N GLY A 31 -16.49 4.32 1.24
CA GLY A 31 -15.40 5.28 1.45
C GLY A 31 -14.06 4.68 1.86
N GLN A 32 -13.96 3.35 1.94
CA GLN A 32 -12.71 2.66 2.28
C GLN A 32 -11.97 2.13 1.05
N VAL A 33 -10.68 1.92 1.22
CA VAL A 33 -9.84 1.14 0.31
C VAL A 33 -9.78 -0.28 0.85
N THR A 34 -10.43 -1.22 0.15
CA THR A 34 -10.38 -2.66 0.46
C THR A 34 -9.48 -3.34 -0.55
N THR A 35 -8.45 -4.04 -0.08
CA THR A 35 -7.56 -4.80 -0.96
C THR A 35 -7.78 -6.30 -0.80
N ILE A 36 -7.98 -6.98 -1.92
CA ILE A 36 -8.10 -8.43 -2.01
C ILE A 36 -6.74 -8.98 -2.45
N ILE A 37 -6.10 -9.73 -1.58
CA ILE A 37 -4.79 -10.36 -1.81
C ILE A 37 -4.94 -11.87 -2.00
N GLY A 38 -4.00 -12.50 -2.71
CA GLY A 38 -3.98 -13.94 -2.94
C GLY A 38 -3.11 -14.31 -4.13
N LEU A 39 -2.82 -15.59 -4.31
CA LEU A 39 -2.00 -16.10 -5.40
C LEU A 39 -2.54 -15.73 -6.78
N SER A 40 -1.65 -15.70 -7.78
CA SER A 40 -2.07 -15.57 -9.18
C SER A 40 -3.03 -16.72 -9.55
N GLY A 41 -4.13 -16.39 -10.23
CA GLY A 41 -5.13 -17.39 -10.61
C GLY A 41 -6.08 -17.85 -9.50
N SER A 42 -5.99 -17.35 -8.26
CA SER A 42 -6.84 -17.75 -7.13
C SER A 42 -8.31 -17.36 -7.25
N GLY A 43 -8.69 -16.49 -8.21
CA GLY A 43 -10.08 -16.04 -8.39
C GLY A 43 -10.37 -14.60 -8.00
N LYS A 44 -9.34 -13.78 -7.68
CA LYS A 44 -9.50 -12.37 -7.29
C LYS A 44 -10.27 -11.54 -8.33
N SER A 45 -9.86 -11.60 -9.59
CA SER A 45 -10.57 -10.89 -10.68
C SER A 45 -11.99 -11.43 -10.90
N VAL A 46 -12.25 -12.70 -10.56
CA VAL A 46 -13.60 -13.29 -10.59
C VAL A 46 -14.50 -12.59 -9.57
N MET A 47 -13.99 -12.28 -8.38
CA MET A 47 -14.76 -11.50 -7.39
C MET A 47 -15.09 -10.09 -7.89
N LEU A 48 -14.13 -9.38 -8.51
CA LEU A 48 -14.42 -8.05 -9.10
C LEU A 48 -15.51 -8.15 -10.17
N LYS A 49 -15.46 -9.19 -11.02
CA LYS A 49 -16.49 -9.41 -12.09
C LYS A 49 -17.88 -9.68 -11.51
N HIS A 50 -17.99 -10.25 -10.33
CA HIS A 50 -19.26 -10.39 -9.62
C HIS A 50 -19.77 -9.02 -9.12
N ILE A 51 -18.89 -8.17 -8.61
CA ILE A 51 -19.26 -6.83 -8.10
C ILE A 51 -19.85 -5.96 -9.20
N ILE A 52 -19.28 -6.00 -10.42
CA ILE A 52 -19.80 -5.24 -11.58
C ILE A 52 -20.96 -5.95 -12.32
N GLY A 53 -21.38 -7.13 -11.84
CA GLY A 53 -22.49 -7.88 -12.42
C GLY A 53 -22.19 -8.60 -13.74
N LEU A 54 -20.91 -8.71 -14.15
CA LEU A 54 -20.49 -9.49 -15.33
C LEU A 54 -20.60 -11.00 -15.08
N LEU A 55 -20.50 -11.42 -13.82
CA LEU A 55 -20.68 -12.79 -13.40
C LEU A 55 -21.80 -12.88 -12.36
N GLN A 56 -22.52 -13.97 -12.38
CA GLN A 56 -23.49 -14.32 -11.34
C GLN A 56 -22.93 -15.51 -10.53
N PRO A 57 -23.15 -15.53 -9.21
CA PRO A 57 -22.80 -16.69 -8.39
C PRO A 57 -23.64 -17.89 -8.80
N ASP A 58 -23.07 -19.10 -8.69
CA ASP A 58 -23.80 -20.34 -8.88
C ASP A 58 -24.56 -20.73 -7.60
N GLU A 59 -24.02 -20.36 -6.42
CA GLU A 59 -24.65 -20.50 -5.11
C GLU A 59 -24.35 -19.25 -4.26
N GLY A 60 -25.22 -19.01 -3.26
CA GLY A 60 -25.10 -17.85 -2.39
C GLY A 60 -25.68 -16.59 -3.02
N GLU A 61 -25.41 -15.44 -2.41
CA GLU A 61 -25.93 -14.15 -2.87
C GLU A 61 -24.94 -13.02 -2.63
N ILE A 62 -25.07 -11.99 -3.47
CA ILE A 62 -24.32 -10.73 -3.33
C ILE A 62 -25.32 -9.62 -3.02
N LEU A 63 -25.04 -8.89 -1.95
CA LEU A 63 -25.88 -7.79 -1.50
C LEU A 63 -25.20 -6.46 -1.77
N PHE A 64 -26.00 -5.47 -2.14
CA PHE A 64 -25.61 -4.08 -2.19
C PHE A 64 -26.46 -3.30 -1.19
N ARG A 65 -25.85 -2.69 -0.20
CA ARG A 65 -26.52 -2.02 0.94
C ARG A 65 -27.63 -2.90 1.55
N GLY A 66 -27.30 -4.15 1.82
CA GLY A 66 -28.20 -5.14 2.41
C GLY A 66 -29.28 -5.72 1.47
N ARG A 67 -29.32 -5.34 0.18
CA ARG A 67 -30.29 -5.84 -0.79
C ARG A 67 -29.65 -6.79 -1.79
N PRO A 68 -30.15 -8.02 -1.98
CA PRO A 68 -29.60 -8.96 -2.97
C PRO A 68 -29.64 -8.36 -4.38
N ILE A 69 -28.47 -8.29 -5.05
CA ILE A 69 -28.36 -7.73 -6.41
C ILE A 69 -29.23 -8.53 -7.39
N ALA A 70 -29.36 -9.83 -7.22
CA ALA A 70 -30.21 -10.67 -8.06
C ALA A 70 -31.69 -10.23 -8.07
N LYS A 71 -32.17 -9.73 -6.92
CA LYS A 71 -33.58 -9.30 -6.73
C LYS A 71 -33.81 -7.83 -7.13
N ILE A 72 -32.78 -7.08 -7.51
CA ILE A 72 -32.91 -5.70 -7.97
C ILE A 72 -33.40 -5.70 -9.42
N GLY A 73 -34.47 -4.96 -9.71
CA GLY A 73 -35.03 -4.84 -11.07
C GLY A 73 -34.01 -4.20 -12.06
N ARG A 74 -34.15 -4.52 -13.36
CA ARG A 74 -33.22 -4.15 -14.43
C ARG A 74 -32.83 -2.67 -14.45
N ALA A 75 -33.80 -1.77 -14.30
CA ALA A 75 -33.56 -0.32 -14.29
C ALA A 75 -32.68 0.12 -13.11
N ARG A 76 -32.93 -0.42 -11.91
CA ARG A 76 -32.14 -0.13 -10.71
C ARG A 76 -30.74 -0.75 -10.78
N LYS A 77 -30.59 -1.95 -11.40
CA LYS A 77 -29.27 -2.54 -11.68
C LYS A 77 -28.45 -1.64 -12.59
N ALA A 78 -29.04 -1.09 -13.66
CA ALA A 78 -28.35 -0.17 -14.55
C ALA A 78 -27.83 1.06 -13.80
N VAL A 79 -28.64 1.65 -12.91
CA VAL A 79 -28.23 2.79 -12.05
C VAL A 79 -27.14 2.38 -11.07
N LEU A 80 -27.19 1.18 -10.48
CA LEU A 80 -26.14 0.68 -9.61
C LEU A 80 -24.82 0.54 -10.35
N PHE A 81 -24.83 -0.15 -11.49
CA PHE A 81 -23.60 -0.42 -12.23
C PHE A 81 -23.02 0.82 -12.91
N SER A 82 -23.82 1.84 -13.23
CA SER A 82 -23.31 3.14 -13.71
C SER A 82 -22.51 3.92 -12.65
N GLN A 83 -22.60 3.54 -11.37
CA GLN A 83 -21.81 4.12 -10.28
C GLN A 83 -20.50 3.37 -10.02
N ILE A 84 -20.24 2.30 -10.76
CA ILE A 84 -19.04 1.46 -10.61
C ILE A 84 -18.15 1.63 -11.83
N SER A 85 -16.91 1.99 -11.62
CA SER A 85 -15.86 1.98 -12.64
C SER A 85 -14.91 0.83 -12.45
N TYR A 86 -14.30 0.39 -13.56
CA TYR A 86 -13.35 -0.71 -13.57
C TYR A 86 -12.07 -0.31 -14.31
N MET A 87 -10.94 -0.46 -13.64
CA MET A 87 -9.62 -0.31 -14.24
C MET A 87 -9.01 -1.70 -14.45
N PHE A 88 -8.86 -2.08 -15.73
CA PHE A 88 -8.34 -3.39 -16.14
C PHE A 88 -6.82 -3.49 -15.97
N GLN A 89 -6.33 -4.69 -15.73
CA GLN A 89 -4.91 -5.03 -15.58
C GLN A 89 -4.01 -4.48 -16.71
N GLY A 90 -4.44 -4.57 -17.95
CA GLY A 90 -3.71 -4.11 -19.15
C GLY A 90 -3.97 -2.64 -19.53
N ASN A 91 -4.47 -1.77 -18.63
CA ASN A 91 -4.95 -0.40 -18.89
C ASN A 91 -6.14 -0.34 -19.88
N ALA A 92 -6.24 -1.27 -20.83
CA ALA A 92 -7.28 -1.40 -21.86
C ALA A 92 -7.57 -0.06 -22.57
N LEU A 93 -6.52 0.72 -22.86
CA LEU A 93 -6.64 1.93 -23.67
C LEU A 93 -6.94 1.56 -25.11
N PHE A 94 -7.70 2.41 -25.79
CA PHE A 94 -7.92 2.28 -27.23
C PHE A 94 -6.76 2.93 -27.96
N ASP A 95 -5.94 2.13 -28.65
CA ASP A 95 -4.73 2.58 -29.35
C ASP A 95 -5.02 3.56 -30.48
N SER A 96 -6.22 3.49 -31.06
CA SER A 96 -6.70 4.39 -32.11
C SER A 96 -7.26 5.71 -31.59
N MET A 97 -7.29 5.92 -30.27
CA MET A 97 -7.83 7.11 -29.63
C MET A 97 -6.75 7.90 -28.92
N SER A 98 -6.82 9.23 -28.98
CA SER A 98 -5.97 10.13 -28.19
C SER A 98 -6.20 9.95 -26.68
N VAL A 99 -5.33 10.53 -25.85
CA VAL A 99 -5.55 10.63 -24.39
C VAL A 99 -6.90 11.26 -24.09
N TYR A 100 -7.20 12.40 -24.76
CA TYR A 100 -8.48 13.07 -24.64
C TYR A 100 -9.66 12.15 -24.95
N ASP A 101 -9.61 11.44 -26.09
CA ASP A 101 -10.72 10.58 -26.53
C ASP A 101 -10.89 9.36 -25.62
N ASN A 102 -9.80 8.75 -25.16
CA ASN A 102 -9.85 7.66 -24.18
C ASN A 102 -10.57 8.10 -22.90
N ILE A 103 -10.28 9.31 -22.39
CA ILE A 103 -10.89 9.83 -21.16
C ILE A 103 -12.32 10.29 -21.42
N ALA A 104 -12.63 10.86 -22.59
CA ALA A 104 -13.97 11.34 -22.94
C ALA A 104 -14.97 10.20 -23.19
N LEU A 105 -14.48 9.03 -23.64
CA LEU A 105 -15.32 7.93 -24.10
C LEU A 105 -16.44 7.54 -23.10
N PRO A 106 -16.18 7.30 -21.80
CA PRO A 106 -17.25 6.93 -20.87
C PRO A 106 -18.37 8.00 -20.79
N LEU A 107 -18.03 9.29 -20.82
CA LEU A 107 -19.04 10.35 -20.81
C LEU A 107 -19.87 10.37 -22.07
N ARG A 108 -19.25 10.19 -23.25
CA ARG A 108 -19.94 10.13 -24.54
C ARG A 108 -20.92 8.98 -24.63
N GLU A 109 -20.53 7.80 -24.11
CA GLU A 109 -21.33 6.58 -24.19
C GLU A 109 -22.43 6.47 -23.15
N THR A 110 -22.20 7.03 -21.93
CA THR A 110 -23.09 6.79 -20.80
C THR A 110 -23.92 8.00 -20.38
N THR A 111 -23.66 9.20 -20.95
CA THR A 111 -24.34 10.43 -20.55
C THR A 111 -24.95 11.16 -21.76
N ARG A 112 -25.82 12.14 -21.45
CA ARG A 112 -26.40 13.07 -22.46
C ARG A 112 -25.81 14.48 -22.32
N LEU A 113 -24.56 14.59 -21.84
CA LEU A 113 -23.89 15.88 -21.67
C LEU A 113 -23.60 16.54 -23.01
N SER A 114 -23.64 17.87 -23.04
CA SER A 114 -23.20 18.62 -24.22
C SER A 114 -21.70 18.44 -24.46
N LYS A 115 -21.29 18.65 -25.72
CA LYS A 115 -19.85 18.57 -26.08
C LYS A 115 -19.01 19.50 -25.20
N SER A 116 -19.44 20.73 -24.98
CA SER A 116 -18.73 21.72 -24.17
C SER A 116 -18.58 21.26 -22.69
N GLU A 117 -19.60 20.61 -22.13
CA GLU A 117 -19.51 20.08 -20.77
C GLU A 117 -18.59 18.85 -20.67
N ILE A 118 -18.58 17.98 -21.69
CA ILE A 118 -17.62 16.87 -21.81
C ILE A 118 -16.20 17.43 -21.90
N ASP A 119 -15.96 18.41 -22.80
CA ASP A 119 -14.65 19.05 -22.95
C ASP A 119 -14.16 19.62 -21.62
N ARG A 120 -15.00 20.36 -20.91
CA ARG A 120 -14.68 20.95 -19.60
C ARG A 120 -14.26 19.88 -18.58
N ARG A 121 -15.04 18.79 -18.46
CA ARG A 121 -14.75 17.71 -17.50
C ARG A 121 -13.49 16.95 -17.86
N VAL A 122 -13.30 16.64 -19.15
CA VAL A 122 -12.13 15.91 -19.63
C VAL A 122 -10.85 16.73 -19.40
N MET A 123 -10.86 18.01 -19.76
CA MET A 123 -9.69 18.88 -19.54
C MET A 123 -9.37 19.03 -18.06
N ALA A 124 -10.36 19.21 -17.20
CA ALA A 124 -10.15 19.27 -15.76
C ALA A 124 -9.57 17.96 -15.21
N ARG A 125 -9.99 16.79 -15.74
CA ARG A 125 -9.46 15.49 -15.32
C ARG A 125 -8.01 15.29 -15.83
N ILE A 126 -7.72 15.71 -17.05
CA ILE A 126 -6.38 15.70 -17.65
C ILE A 126 -5.40 16.53 -16.81
N GLU A 127 -5.79 17.73 -16.41
CA GLU A 127 -5.01 18.60 -15.53
C GLU A 127 -4.76 17.94 -14.17
N GLN A 128 -5.81 17.40 -13.54
CA GLN A 128 -5.73 16.70 -12.25
C GLN A 128 -4.79 15.49 -12.29
N THR A 129 -4.67 14.82 -13.45
CA THR A 129 -3.82 13.63 -13.63
C THR A 129 -2.45 13.93 -14.24
N GLU A 130 -2.08 15.21 -14.35
CA GLU A 130 -0.79 15.68 -14.91
C GLU A 130 -0.54 15.14 -16.32
N LEU A 131 -1.56 15.20 -17.18
CA LEU A 131 -1.51 14.72 -18.57
C LEU A 131 -1.62 15.87 -19.59
N THR A 132 -1.50 17.12 -19.15
CA THR A 132 -1.74 18.33 -19.97
C THR A 132 -0.86 18.37 -21.21
N GLU A 133 0.39 17.90 -21.14
CA GLU A 133 1.33 17.89 -22.28
C GLU A 133 1.04 16.74 -23.26
N ALA A 134 0.14 15.81 -22.90
CA ALA A 134 -0.13 14.60 -23.65
C ALA A 134 -1.56 14.50 -24.18
N VAL A 135 -2.36 15.55 -24.11
CA VAL A 135 -3.82 15.58 -24.43
C VAL A 135 -4.14 14.88 -25.75
N TRP A 136 -3.36 15.16 -26.78
CA TRP A 136 -3.59 14.68 -28.15
C TRP A 136 -2.70 13.52 -28.56
N ARG A 137 -1.81 13.03 -27.66
CA ARG A 137 -0.97 11.86 -27.94
C ARG A 137 -1.79 10.58 -27.91
N PHE A 138 -1.31 9.58 -28.64
CA PHE A 138 -1.86 8.23 -28.64
C PHE A 138 -1.16 7.35 -27.60
N PRO A 139 -1.77 6.24 -27.13
CA PRO A 139 -1.18 5.35 -26.14
C PRO A 139 0.24 4.89 -26.48
N SER A 140 0.55 4.63 -27.76
CA SER A 140 1.89 4.23 -28.21
C SER A 140 2.98 5.30 -28.01
N GLU A 141 2.60 6.56 -27.85
CA GLU A 141 3.51 7.69 -27.64
C GLU A 141 3.72 8.02 -26.14
N LEU A 142 3.08 7.25 -25.25
CA LEU A 142 3.09 7.46 -23.82
C LEU A 142 4.02 6.49 -23.11
N SER A 143 4.67 6.95 -22.03
CA SER A 143 5.32 6.03 -21.10
C SER A 143 4.29 5.13 -20.39
N GLY A 144 4.70 3.96 -19.90
CA GLY A 144 3.81 3.05 -19.17
C GLY A 144 3.12 3.70 -17.96
N GLY A 145 3.81 4.61 -17.26
CA GLY A 145 3.23 5.39 -16.18
C GLY A 145 2.15 6.37 -16.66
N MET A 146 2.37 7.05 -17.79
CA MET A 146 1.36 7.93 -18.39
C MET A 146 0.14 7.14 -18.85
N GLN A 147 0.32 5.97 -19.48
CA GLN A 147 -0.80 5.10 -19.86
C GLN A 147 -1.66 4.70 -18.64
N LYS A 148 -1.04 4.41 -17.49
CA LYS A 148 -1.75 4.12 -16.24
C LYS A 148 -2.53 5.33 -15.73
N ARG A 149 -1.94 6.53 -15.81
CA ARG A 149 -2.65 7.79 -15.47
C ARG A 149 -3.85 8.03 -16.38
N VAL A 150 -3.73 7.76 -17.68
CA VAL A 150 -4.86 7.84 -18.62
C VAL A 150 -5.96 6.85 -18.26
N ALA A 151 -5.60 5.60 -17.97
CA ALA A 151 -6.56 4.57 -17.55
C ALA A 151 -7.29 4.95 -16.25
N LEU A 152 -6.57 5.52 -15.28
CA LEU A 152 -7.16 6.04 -14.04
C LEU A 152 -8.06 7.24 -14.31
N ALA A 153 -7.61 8.21 -15.10
CA ALA A 153 -8.41 9.38 -15.47
C ALA A 153 -9.71 8.95 -16.15
N ARG A 154 -9.65 7.98 -17.08
CA ARG A 154 -10.83 7.40 -17.73
C ARG A 154 -11.76 6.70 -16.74
N ALA A 155 -11.22 5.95 -15.79
CA ALA A 155 -12.03 5.27 -14.78
C ALA A 155 -12.74 6.26 -13.84
N LEU A 156 -12.15 7.42 -13.60
CA LEU A 156 -12.68 8.44 -12.68
C LEU A 156 -13.53 9.51 -13.35
N ILE A 157 -13.63 9.56 -14.69
CA ILE A 157 -14.28 10.68 -15.40
C ILE A 157 -15.78 10.81 -15.15
N THR A 158 -16.45 9.70 -14.82
CA THR A 158 -17.89 9.66 -14.51
C THR A 158 -18.21 9.93 -13.04
N ASP A 159 -17.21 10.30 -12.22
CA ASP A 159 -17.34 10.50 -10.77
C ASP A 159 -17.99 9.28 -10.07
N PRO A 160 -17.42 8.08 -10.25
CA PRO A 160 -18.00 6.84 -9.74
C PRO A 160 -18.00 6.80 -8.20
N LYS A 161 -18.98 6.08 -7.63
CA LYS A 161 -19.03 5.80 -6.17
C LYS A 161 -18.09 4.66 -5.77
N ILE A 162 -17.84 3.73 -6.69
CA ILE A 162 -17.02 2.55 -6.48
C ILE A 162 -16.05 2.44 -7.64
N VAL A 163 -14.77 2.24 -7.36
CA VAL A 163 -13.73 1.98 -8.37
C VAL A 163 -13.06 0.65 -8.07
N LEU A 164 -13.08 -0.23 -9.05
CA LEU A 164 -12.44 -1.54 -9.00
C LEU A 164 -11.12 -1.49 -9.78
N PHE A 165 -10.04 -1.89 -9.12
CA PHE A 165 -8.69 -1.93 -9.67
C PHE A 165 -8.21 -3.38 -9.77
N ASP A 166 -8.08 -3.89 -10.97
CA ASP A 166 -7.60 -5.25 -11.23
C ASP A 166 -6.09 -5.21 -11.52
N GLU A 167 -5.29 -5.54 -10.51
CA GLU A 167 -3.82 -5.57 -10.56
C GLU A 167 -3.19 -4.29 -11.18
N PRO A 168 -3.44 -3.10 -10.62
CA PRO A 168 -3.06 -1.83 -11.24
C PRO A 168 -1.54 -1.64 -11.36
N THR A 169 -0.74 -2.35 -10.56
CA THR A 169 0.73 -2.23 -10.49
C THR A 169 1.49 -3.31 -11.23
N THR A 170 0.82 -4.34 -11.75
CA THR A 170 1.48 -5.46 -12.43
C THR A 170 2.34 -5.01 -13.60
N GLY A 171 3.57 -5.56 -13.66
CA GLY A 171 4.53 -5.27 -14.72
C GLY A 171 5.25 -3.93 -14.60
N GLN A 172 5.15 -3.26 -13.44
CA GLN A 172 5.88 -2.02 -13.17
C GLN A 172 7.06 -2.27 -12.22
N ASP A 173 8.09 -1.44 -12.34
CA ASP A 173 9.19 -1.40 -11.37
C ASP A 173 8.70 -0.84 -10.01
N PRO A 174 9.41 -1.07 -8.89
CA PRO A 174 8.97 -0.68 -7.56
C PRO A 174 8.66 0.82 -7.41
N VAL A 175 9.43 1.69 -8.06
CA VAL A 175 9.23 3.15 -7.98
C VAL A 175 7.92 3.56 -8.66
N ARG A 176 7.66 3.00 -9.84
CA ARG A 176 6.40 3.26 -10.58
C ARG A 176 5.18 2.65 -9.90
N LYS A 177 5.32 1.47 -9.27
CA LYS A 177 4.25 0.87 -8.46
C LYS A 177 3.80 1.80 -7.36
N ASN A 178 4.74 2.31 -6.56
CA ASN A 178 4.45 3.23 -5.47
C ASN A 178 3.77 4.51 -5.97
N ALA A 179 4.23 5.08 -7.08
CA ALA A 179 3.60 6.26 -7.68
C ALA A 179 2.14 6.00 -8.07
N ILE A 180 1.81 4.82 -8.64
CA ILE A 180 0.44 4.45 -9.01
C ILE A 180 -0.44 4.29 -7.76
N LEU A 181 0.05 3.60 -6.74
CA LEU A 181 -0.71 3.37 -5.51
C LEU A 181 -0.93 4.67 -4.74
N SER A 182 0.09 5.52 -4.65
CA SER A 182 -0.02 6.86 -4.07
C SER A 182 -1.05 7.71 -4.79
N MET A 183 -1.06 7.66 -6.11
CA MET A 183 -2.05 8.35 -6.94
C MET A 183 -3.47 7.82 -6.67
N ILE A 184 -3.67 6.51 -6.61
CA ILE A 184 -4.97 5.91 -6.27
C ILE A 184 -5.44 6.39 -4.89
N ALA A 185 -4.56 6.34 -3.87
CA ALA A 185 -4.87 6.79 -2.53
C ALA A 185 -5.19 8.29 -2.44
N GLN A 186 -4.45 9.12 -3.20
CA GLN A 186 -4.70 10.57 -3.27
C GLN A 186 -6.06 10.86 -3.89
N TYR A 187 -6.39 10.23 -5.01
CA TYR A 187 -7.70 10.43 -5.66
C TYR A 187 -8.84 9.87 -4.84
N GLN A 188 -8.65 8.71 -4.19
CA GLN A 188 -9.64 8.13 -3.31
C GLN A 188 -10.01 9.11 -2.19
N ARG A 189 -9.02 9.72 -1.53
CA ARG A 189 -9.28 10.75 -0.50
C ARG A 189 -9.93 12.01 -1.05
N LYS A 190 -9.46 12.50 -2.20
CA LYS A 190 -9.97 13.73 -2.81
C LYS A 190 -11.41 13.59 -3.30
N LEU A 191 -11.77 12.43 -3.85
CA LEU A 191 -13.07 12.18 -4.48
C LEU A 191 -14.00 11.31 -3.60
N ASN A 192 -13.48 10.76 -2.49
CA ASN A 192 -14.20 9.94 -1.51
C ASN A 192 -14.99 8.76 -2.11
N PHE A 193 -14.40 8.08 -3.11
CA PHE A 193 -14.99 6.85 -3.64
C PHE A 193 -14.56 5.62 -2.82
N THR A 194 -15.35 4.55 -2.90
CA THR A 194 -14.96 3.25 -2.37
C THR A 194 -14.02 2.57 -3.36
N ALA A 195 -12.81 2.19 -2.94
CA ALA A 195 -11.85 1.48 -3.77
C ALA A 195 -11.81 -0.01 -3.42
N VAL A 196 -11.82 -0.87 -4.44
CA VAL A 196 -11.53 -2.29 -4.29
C VAL A 196 -10.37 -2.65 -5.20
N LEU A 197 -9.23 -2.99 -4.59
CA LEU A 197 -8.03 -3.39 -5.31
C LEU A 197 -7.86 -4.90 -5.25
N VAL A 198 -7.39 -5.46 -6.36
CA VAL A 198 -6.86 -6.82 -6.40
C VAL A 198 -5.37 -6.74 -6.62
N SER A 199 -4.60 -7.44 -5.81
CA SER A 199 -3.15 -7.55 -5.95
C SER A 199 -2.65 -8.94 -5.54
N HIS A 200 -1.59 -9.38 -6.17
CA HIS A 200 -0.78 -10.51 -5.70
C HIS A 200 0.51 -10.04 -5.02
N GLU A 201 0.78 -8.73 -5.05
CA GLU A 201 1.94 -8.09 -4.45
C GLU A 201 1.51 -7.37 -3.17
N ILE A 202 1.83 -7.95 -2.03
CA ILE A 202 1.28 -7.59 -0.73
C ILE A 202 1.92 -6.36 -0.10
N PRO A 203 3.26 -6.11 -0.21
CA PRO A 203 3.87 -4.98 0.48
C PRO A 203 3.30 -3.64 0.06
N ASP A 204 3.03 -3.51 -1.24
CA ASP A 204 2.69 -2.22 -1.84
C ASP A 204 1.30 -1.73 -1.41
N VAL A 205 0.35 -2.66 -1.25
CA VAL A 205 -1.04 -2.33 -0.95
C VAL A 205 -1.31 -2.07 0.54
N TYR A 206 -0.41 -2.48 1.44
CA TYR A 206 -0.55 -2.27 2.88
C TYR A 206 -0.75 -0.80 3.25
N PHE A 207 0.02 0.10 2.63
CA PHE A 207 0.05 1.51 2.99
C PHE A 207 -1.17 2.30 2.55
N ILE A 208 -1.94 1.77 1.59
CA ILE A 208 -3.13 2.46 1.08
C ILE A 208 -4.42 1.82 1.54
N SER A 209 -4.36 0.60 2.10
CA SER A 209 -5.53 -0.20 2.45
C SER A 209 -6.06 0.14 3.84
N ASN A 210 -7.37 0.37 3.95
CA ASN A 210 -8.07 0.39 5.23
C ASN A 210 -8.42 -1.04 5.68
N ARG A 211 -8.63 -1.94 4.70
CA ARG A 211 -9.04 -3.32 4.95
C ARG A 211 -8.39 -4.26 3.94
N ILE A 212 -7.96 -5.43 4.42
CA ILE A 212 -7.39 -6.50 3.61
C ILE A 212 -8.29 -7.73 3.70
N LEU A 213 -8.51 -8.36 2.55
CA LEU A 213 -9.19 -9.64 2.40
C LEU A 213 -8.20 -10.62 1.79
N ALA A 214 -7.91 -11.74 2.46
CA ALA A 214 -7.01 -12.77 1.93
C ALA A 214 -7.81 -13.92 1.32
N LEU A 215 -7.61 -14.14 0.02
CA LEU A 215 -8.18 -15.26 -0.72
C LEU A 215 -7.15 -16.39 -0.81
N TYR A 216 -7.43 -17.49 -0.13
CA TYR A 216 -6.62 -18.70 -0.12
C TYR A 216 -7.49 -19.94 -0.24
N ASP A 217 -7.05 -20.90 -1.03
CA ASP A 217 -7.82 -22.12 -1.32
C ASP A 217 -9.32 -21.87 -1.58
N ARG A 218 -9.62 -20.90 -2.49
CA ARG A 218 -10.97 -20.53 -2.95
C ARG A 218 -11.85 -19.85 -1.90
N GLN A 219 -11.35 -19.59 -0.68
CA GLN A 219 -12.09 -18.99 0.43
C GLN A 219 -11.42 -17.72 0.93
N ILE A 220 -12.19 -16.82 1.52
CA ILE A 220 -11.64 -15.70 2.28
C ILE A 220 -11.26 -16.21 3.66
N VAL A 221 -9.95 -16.35 3.90
CA VAL A 221 -9.40 -16.85 5.16
C VAL A 221 -9.09 -15.74 6.16
N PHE A 222 -9.02 -14.49 5.69
CA PHE A 222 -8.79 -13.31 6.52
C PHE A 222 -9.60 -12.12 6.04
N GLN A 223 -10.14 -11.34 6.99
CA GLN A 223 -10.74 -10.02 6.77
C GLN A 223 -10.41 -9.13 7.96
N GLY A 224 -9.61 -8.11 7.76
CA GLY A 224 -9.19 -7.24 8.85
C GLY A 224 -8.40 -6.04 8.37
N THR A 225 -7.81 -5.30 9.31
CA THR A 225 -6.87 -4.23 9.01
C THR A 225 -5.50 -4.80 8.61
N PRO A 226 -4.61 -3.99 7.99
CA PRO A 226 -3.23 -4.41 7.74
C PRO A 226 -2.51 -4.86 9.01
N GLU A 227 -2.71 -4.18 10.13
CA GLU A 227 -2.10 -4.50 11.43
C GLU A 227 -2.59 -5.84 11.99
N GLU A 228 -3.87 -6.17 11.80
CA GLU A 228 -4.44 -7.47 12.21
C GLU A 228 -3.87 -8.60 11.34
N LEU A 229 -3.60 -8.35 10.05
CA LEU A 229 -3.00 -9.36 9.17
C LEU A 229 -1.58 -9.74 9.60
N GLU A 230 -0.80 -8.82 10.14
CA GLU A 230 0.57 -9.10 10.62
C GLU A 230 0.61 -10.17 11.73
N ASN A 231 -0.49 -10.27 12.50
CA ASN A 231 -0.62 -11.23 13.60
C ASN A 231 -1.45 -12.47 13.22
N PHE A 232 -1.83 -12.60 11.94
CA PHE A 232 -2.66 -13.70 11.48
C PHE A 232 -1.81 -14.97 11.29
N ASP A 233 -2.05 -15.99 12.12
CA ASP A 233 -1.36 -17.28 12.06
C ASP A 233 -2.10 -18.25 11.12
N HIS A 234 -1.62 -18.33 9.88
CA HIS A 234 -2.22 -19.17 8.84
C HIS A 234 -1.18 -19.53 7.76
N PRO A 235 -1.23 -20.73 7.14
CA PRO A 235 -0.31 -21.12 6.06
C PRO A 235 -0.21 -20.12 4.89
N PHE A 236 -1.28 -19.39 4.61
CA PHE A 236 -1.27 -18.27 3.66
C PHE A 236 -0.19 -17.24 3.99
N MET A 237 0.07 -16.98 5.28
CA MET A 237 1.09 -16.02 5.69
C MET A 237 2.50 -16.48 5.34
N ASP A 238 2.77 -17.78 5.28
CA ASP A 238 4.07 -18.28 4.83
C ASP A 238 4.35 -17.90 3.37
N GLU A 239 3.34 -17.97 2.51
CA GLU A 239 3.46 -17.56 1.10
C GLU A 239 3.55 -16.05 0.96
N VAL A 240 2.78 -15.32 1.75
CA VAL A 240 2.80 -13.86 1.83
C VAL A 240 4.16 -13.37 2.33
N ILE A 241 4.65 -13.93 3.42
CA ILE A 241 5.91 -13.56 4.05
C ILE A 241 7.09 -13.82 3.11
N ASN A 242 7.13 -14.97 2.44
CA ASN A 242 8.19 -15.26 1.46
C ASN A 242 8.22 -14.24 0.33
N SER A 243 7.07 -13.78 -0.12
CA SER A 243 6.94 -12.73 -1.13
C SER A 243 7.37 -11.36 -0.59
N LEU A 244 7.00 -11.03 0.67
CA LEU A 244 7.38 -9.81 1.39
C LEU A 244 8.88 -9.77 1.71
N GLU A 245 9.46 -10.90 2.13
CA GLU A 245 10.85 -11.02 2.52
C GLU A 245 11.80 -10.76 1.35
N ALA A 246 11.47 -11.29 0.18
CA ALA A 246 12.24 -11.04 -1.03
C ALA A 246 12.29 -9.54 -1.35
N LEU A 247 11.17 -8.85 -1.26
CA LEU A 247 11.06 -7.43 -1.60
C LEU A 247 11.62 -6.49 -0.53
N GLN A 248 11.41 -6.77 0.76
CA GLN A 248 11.99 -5.97 1.86
C GLN A 248 13.51 -6.04 1.86
N LYS A 249 14.07 -7.22 1.59
CA LYS A 249 15.52 -7.40 1.46
C LYS A 249 16.08 -6.64 0.26
N GLU A 250 15.34 -6.61 -0.85
CA GLU A 250 15.73 -5.88 -2.05
C GLU A 250 15.64 -4.35 -1.86
N LEU A 251 14.62 -3.85 -1.13
CA LEU A 251 14.39 -2.42 -0.93
C LEU A 251 15.21 -1.80 0.20
N THR A 252 15.40 -2.49 1.32
CA THR A 252 16.01 -1.94 2.54
C THR A 252 17.26 -2.69 3.00
N GLY A 253 17.56 -3.86 2.44
CA GLY A 253 18.61 -4.76 2.91
C GLY A 253 18.33 -5.39 4.28
N LEU A 254 17.19 -5.09 4.91
CA LEU A 254 16.84 -5.56 6.25
C LEU A 254 16.31 -6.99 6.23
N TYR A 255 16.51 -7.70 7.35
CA TYR A 255 15.91 -9.01 7.55
C TYR A 255 14.39 -8.88 7.73
N SER A 256 13.64 -9.88 7.27
CA SER A 256 12.23 -10.00 7.65
C SER A 256 12.08 -10.29 9.14
N GLN A 257 10.90 -10.04 9.71
CA GLN A 257 10.62 -10.36 11.11
C GLN A 257 10.83 -11.87 11.40
N ARG A 258 10.49 -12.74 10.46
CA ARG A 258 10.66 -14.18 10.59
C ARG A 258 12.15 -14.59 10.55
N GLN A 259 12.91 -14.07 9.57
CA GLN A 259 14.35 -14.29 9.50
C GLN A 259 15.05 -13.72 10.73
N PHE A 260 14.66 -12.55 11.19
CA PHE A 260 15.15 -11.96 12.42
C PHE A 260 14.87 -12.86 13.63
N LYS A 261 13.64 -13.36 13.79
CA LYS A 261 13.28 -14.30 14.86
C LYS A 261 14.04 -15.63 14.73
N MET A 262 14.14 -16.20 13.52
CA MET A 262 14.86 -17.46 13.28
C MET A 262 16.36 -17.33 13.55
N LEU A 263 17.01 -16.27 13.09
CA LEU A 263 18.43 -16.01 13.33
C LEU A 263 18.70 -15.78 14.82
N ASN A 264 17.81 -15.04 15.49
CA ASN A 264 17.86 -14.89 16.94
C ASN A 264 17.73 -16.25 17.64
N HIS A 265 16.73 -17.06 17.27
CA HIS A 265 16.51 -18.37 17.87
C HIS A 265 17.67 -19.35 17.60
N ALA A 266 18.25 -19.31 16.41
CA ALA A 266 19.41 -20.15 16.05
C ALA A 266 20.69 -19.75 16.80
N ARG A 267 20.91 -18.45 17.00
CA ARG A 267 22.01 -17.93 17.84
C ARG A 267 21.79 -18.26 19.32
N MET A 268 20.55 -18.13 19.80
CA MET A 268 20.13 -18.48 21.17
C MET A 268 20.47 -19.92 21.55
N LYS A 269 20.34 -20.89 20.64
CA LYS A 269 20.64 -22.30 20.91
C LYS A 269 22.10 -22.59 21.01
N ARG A 270 23.00 -21.72 20.52
CA ARG A 270 24.45 -21.97 20.47
C ARG A 270 25.22 -21.39 21.64
N GLN A 271 24.72 -20.40 22.37
CA GLN A 271 25.45 -19.69 23.42
C GLN A 271 24.54 -19.23 24.56
N SER A 272 24.74 -19.76 25.75
CA SER A 272 23.88 -19.60 26.92
C SER A 272 24.39 -18.52 27.87
N ALA A 273 24.59 -17.32 27.53
CA ALA A 273 24.73 -16.13 28.41
C ALA A 273 25.45 -14.98 27.70
N GLU A 274 24.85 -14.40 26.70
CA GLU A 274 25.44 -13.24 26.04
C GLU A 274 24.61 -12.00 26.26
N VAL A 275 25.30 -10.90 26.53
CA VAL A 275 24.74 -9.55 26.54
C VAL A 275 24.46 -9.16 25.09
N TYR A 276 23.33 -8.53 24.85
CA TYR A 276 23.00 -7.97 23.55
C TYR A 276 22.33 -6.61 23.71
N GLY A 277 22.63 -5.71 22.78
CA GLY A 277 21.97 -4.41 22.68
C GLY A 277 20.76 -4.46 21.74
N VAL A 278 19.73 -3.72 22.06
CA VAL A 278 18.57 -3.49 21.20
C VAL A 278 18.41 -2.00 20.97
N ILE A 279 18.25 -1.61 19.70
CA ILE A 279 17.88 -0.25 19.32
C ILE A 279 16.53 -0.31 18.63
N VAL A 280 15.58 0.50 19.07
CA VAL A 280 14.28 0.67 18.42
C VAL A 280 14.23 2.06 17.80
N PHE A 281 14.14 2.12 16.48
CA PHE A 281 13.94 3.35 15.72
C PHE A 281 12.48 3.50 15.37
N SER A 282 11.96 4.74 15.39
CA SER A 282 10.62 5.04 14.87
C SER A 282 10.55 6.41 14.20
N LEU A 283 9.72 6.50 13.18
CA LEU A 283 9.34 7.75 12.53
C LEU A 283 8.04 8.23 13.15
N GLN A 284 8.09 9.41 13.79
CA GLN A 284 6.93 9.97 14.47
C GLN A 284 5.97 10.63 13.49
N GLU A 285 4.67 10.57 13.80
CA GLU A 285 3.60 11.27 13.08
C GLU A 285 3.43 10.93 11.58
N MET A 286 3.89 9.76 11.12
CA MET A 286 3.76 9.36 9.73
C MET A 286 2.33 9.47 9.19
N ASN A 287 1.33 9.08 9.98
CA ASN A 287 -0.08 9.16 9.56
C ASN A 287 -0.58 10.60 9.40
N ALA A 288 -0.06 11.54 10.19
CA ALA A 288 -0.35 12.97 10.06
C ALA A 288 0.46 13.61 8.93
N LEU A 289 1.63 13.04 8.63
CA LEU A 289 2.57 13.56 7.65
C LEU A 289 2.23 13.12 6.21
N ILE A 290 1.82 11.88 6.01
CA ILE A 290 1.44 11.33 4.70
C ILE A 290 0.48 12.25 3.91
N PRO A 291 -0.57 12.84 4.52
CA PRO A 291 -1.42 13.80 3.81
C PRO A 291 -0.70 15.06 3.32
N LYS A 292 0.41 15.43 3.96
CA LYS A 292 1.15 16.67 3.67
C LYS A 292 2.26 16.46 2.64
N ILE A 293 3.03 15.38 2.75
CA ILE A 293 4.18 15.10 1.89
C ILE A 293 3.89 14.07 0.79
N GLY A 294 2.78 13.38 0.85
CA GLY A 294 2.43 12.28 -0.05
C GLY A 294 3.01 10.92 0.37
N HIS A 295 2.42 9.86 -0.16
CA HIS A 295 2.85 8.48 0.16
C HIS A 295 4.27 8.17 -0.34
N ASP A 296 4.65 8.69 -1.52
CA ASP A 296 5.96 8.41 -2.11
C ASP A 296 7.09 8.97 -1.26
N ALA A 297 6.96 10.21 -0.80
CA ALA A 297 7.94 10.84 0.07
C ALA A 297 8.05 10.14 1.42
N ALA A 298 6.92 9.71 1.99
CA ALA A 298 6.87 8.94 3.22
C ALA A 298 7.56 7.56 3.09
N GLN A 299 7.32 6.87 1.98
CA GLN A 299 7.97 5.59 1.67
C GLN A 299 9.47 5.76 1.42
N GLU A 300 9.88 6.80 0.72
CA GLU A 300 11.28 7.10 0.48
C GLU A 300 12.02 7.42 1.79
N ALA A 301 11.38 8.13 2.72
CA ALA A 301 11.93 8.39 4.05
C ALA A 301 12.15 7.07 4.84
N LEU A 302 11.16 6.17 4.83
CA LEU A 302 11.27 4.86 5.46
C LEU A 302 12.36 3.99 4.84
N ARG A 303 12.43 3.97 3.50
CA ARG A 303 13.46 3.24 2.76
C ARG A 303 14.86 3.73 3.11
N ASN A 304 15.06 5.04 3.08
CA ASN A 304 16.38 5.64 3.35
C ASN A 304 16.81 5.43 4.80
N LEU A 305 15.88 5.49 5.77
CA LEU A 305 16.18 5.15 7.15
C LEU A 305 16.57 3.66 7.26
N GLY A 306 15.82 2.75 6.64
CA GLY A 306 16.14 1.31 6.63
C GLY A 306 17.51 1.02 6.01
N LEU A 307 17.83 1.65 4.87
CA LEU A 307 19.14 1.52 4.22
C LEU A 307 20.28 2.07 5.08
N ALA A 308 20.08 3.21 5.75
CA ALA A 308 21.07 3.79 6.66
C ALA A 308 21.33 2.88 7.86
N ILE A 309 20.27 2.35 8.49
CA ILE A 309 20.35 1.37 9.58
C ILE A 309 21.11 0.13 9.13
N ASN A 310 20.75 -0.45 7.99
CA ASN A 310 21.44 -1.66 7.50
C ASN A 310 22.90 -1.41 7.15
N ARG A 311 23.21 -0.27 6.52
CA ARG A 311 24.59 0.09 6.16
C ARG A 311 25.46 0.22 7.40
N HIS A 312 24.97 0.91 8.44
CA HIS A 312 25.75 1.17 9.64
C HIS A 312 25.89 -0.07 10.52
N PHE A 313 24.77 -0.69 10.90
CA PHE A 313 24.77 -1.80 11.85
C PHE A 313 25.04 -3.16 11.22
N GLY A 314 24.73 -3.36 9.93
CA GLY A 314 24.99 -4.61 9.22
C GLY A 314 26.47 -4.95 9.11
N ILE A 315 27.34 -3.95 8.95
CA ILE A 315 28.80 -4.13 8.84
C ILE A 315 29.38 -4.70 10.15
N ILE A 316 28.85 -4.31 11.29
CA ILE A 316 29.31 -4.76 12.60
C ILE A 316 28.58 -6.02 13.09
N GLY A 317 27.88 -6.72 12.20
CA GLY A 317 27.14 -7.95 12.51
C GLY A 317 25.81 -7.75 13.22
N GLY A 318 25.31 -6.51 13.26
CA GLY A 318 23.98 -6.18 13.73
C GLY A 318 22.91 -6.76 12.81
N MET A 319 21.81 -7.15 13.40
CA MET A 319 20.63 -7.64 12.68
C MET A 319 19.51 -6.64 12.81
N SER A 320 18.98 -6.16 11.68
CA SER A 320 17.92 -5.17 11.67
C SER A 320 16.70 -5.68 10.92
N THR A 321 15.51 -5.36 11.45
CA THR A 321 14.22 -5.69 10.85
C THR A 321 13.26 -4.51 10.95
N ARG A 322 12.29 -4.45 10.06
CA ARG A 322 11.15 -3.54 10.17
C ARG A 322 10.00 -4.26 10.89
N ARG A 323 9.48 -3.68 11.97
CA ARG A 323 8.44 -4.29 12.79
C ARG A 323 7.03 -3.93 12.31
N ASN A 324 6.83 -2.68 11.92
CA ASN A 324 5.56 -2.17 11.40
C ASN A 324 5.80 -1.02 10.40
N THR A 325 4.77 -0.24 10.10
CA THR A 325 4.83 0.85 9.10
C THR A 325 5.90 1.90 9.38
N ASN A 326 6.24 2.17 10.63
CA ASN A 326 7.13 3.25 11.03
C ASN A 326 8.21 2.86 12.06
N GLU A 327 8.38 1.57 12.38
CA GLU A 327 9.26 1.11 13.45
C GLU A 327 10.27 0.09 12.94
N PHE A 328 11.55 0.28 13.30
CA PHE A 328 12.65 -0.62 12.99
C PHE A 328 13.32 -1.08 14.28
N ILE A 329 13.78 -2.32 14.29
CA ILE A 329 14.49 -2.93 15.41
C ILE A 329 15.84 -3.38 14.92
N THR A 330 16.89 -3.00 15.64
CA THR A 330 18.25 -3.48 15.45
C THR A 330 18.71 -4.21 16.70
N MET A 331 19.20 -5.43 16.54
CA MET A 331 19.84 -6.18 17.60
C MET A 331 21.34 -6.23 17.34
N LEU A 332 22.11 -5.90 18.35
CA LEU A 332 23.58 -5.89 18.36
C LEU A 332 24.07 -7.03 19.26
N PRO A 333 24.55 -8.15 18.68
CA PRO A 333 25.11 -9.24 19.48
C PRO A 333 26.39 -8.75 20.20
N HIS A 334 26.59 -9.21 21.42
CA HIS A 334 27.77 -8.93 22.25
C HIS A 334 27.95 -7.45 22.67
N ALA A 335 26.99 -6.58 22.41
CA ALA A 335 27.05 -5.18 22.80
C ALA A 335 26.30 -4.95 24.11
N ASP A 336 26.97 -4.36 25.09
CA ASP A 336 26.35 -3.84 26.29
C ASP A 336 25.64 -2.49 26.05
N LEU A 337 25.04 -1.91 27.09
CA LEU A 337 24.31 -0.66 26.96
C LEU A 337 25.24 0.51 26.53
N ALA A 338 26.47 0.56 27.03
CA ALA A 338 27.40 1.63 26.74
C ALA A 338 27.92 1.56 25.28
N GLU A 339 28.25 0.36 24.82
CA GLU A 339 28.60 0.10 23.43
C GLU A 339 27.45 0.39 22.47
N THR A 340 26.23 -0.05 22.84
CA THR A 340 25.04 0.23 22.05
C THR A 340 24.77 1.74 21.91
N GLU A 341 24.97 2.49 23.00
CA GLU A 341 24.84 3.95 22.99
C GLU A 341 25.90 4.64 22.15
N SER A 342 27.16 4.14 22.19
CA SER A 342 28.25 4.66 21.36
C SER A 342 27.95 4.46 19.88
N LEU A 343 27.54 3.26 19.49
CA LEU A 343 27.17 2.91 18.11
C LEU A 343 25.96 3.72 17.62
N LEU A 344 24.98 3.97 18.48
CA LEU A 344 23.86 4.84 18.14
C LEU A 344 24.30 6.28 17.88
N ARG A 345 25.24 6.82 18.69
CA ARG A 345 25.77 8.19 18.47
C ARG A 345 26.55 8.30 17.15
N GLU A 346 27.33 7.29 16.80
CA GLU A 346 28.03 7.23 15.52
C GLU A 346 27.02 7.18 14.35
N PHE A 347 26.00 6.35 14.47
CA PHE A 347 24.91 6.28 13.48
C PHE A 347 24.24 7.65 13.29
N VAL A 348 23.89 8.34 14.36
CA VAL A 348 23.24 9.66 14.29
C VAL A 348 24.12 10.66 13.54
N LYS A 349 25.42 10.70 13.82
CA LYS A 349 26.37 11.59 13.15
C LYS A 349 26.45 11.28 11.64
N ASP A 350 26.52 10.02 11.26
CA ASP A 350 26.56 9.59 9.86
C ASP A 350 25.23 9.87 9.15
N PHE A 351 24.12 9.62 9.85
CA PHE A 351 22.77 9.85 9.33
C PHE A 351 22.50 11.32 9.05
N GLU A 352 22.89 12.21 9.97
CA GLU A 352 22.75 13.66 9.79
C GLU A 352 23.59 14.20 8.63
N THR A 353 24.81 13.68 8.45
CA THR A 353 25.74 14.20 7.42
C THR A 353 25.46 13.66 6.02
N GLN A 354 25.00 12.42 5.87
CA GLN A 354 24.91 11.74 4.58
C GLN A 354 23.48 11.53 4.08
N THR A 355 22.53 11.34 4.99
CA THR A 355 21.18 10.89 4.64
C THR A 355 20.16 12.01 4.72
N LEU A 356 20.30 12.92 5.68
CA LEU A 356 19.36 14.03 5.86
C LEU A 356 19.33 14.99 4.67
N ASP A 357 20.45 15.26 4.03
CA ASP A 357 20.51 16.17 2.88
C ASP A 357 19.89 15.53 1.62
N VAL A 358 20.10 14.24 1.41
CA VAL A 358 19.44 13.49 0.31
C VAL A 358 17.94 13.40 0.51
N LEU A 359 17.49 13.27 1.76
CA LEU A 359 16.07 13.26 2.12
C LEU A 359 15.40 14.62 1.91
N LYS A 360 16.09 15.72 2.27
CA LYS A 360 15.58 17.09 2.05
C LYS A 360 15.29 17.38 0.58
N ASP A 361 16.19 16.99 -0.32
CA ASP A 361 16.06 17.27 -1.75
C ASP A 361 14.94 16.49 -2.44
N ARG A 362 14.65 15.28 -1.98
CA ARG A 362 13.71 14.35 -2.64
C ARG A 362 12.34 14.25 -2.00
N THR A 363 12.25 14.40 -0.67
CA THR A 363 11.02 14.16 0.10
C THR A 363 10.27 15.43 0.49
N CYS A 364 10.93 16.58 0.48
CA CYS A 364 10.40 17.83 1.05
C CYS A 364 9.75 18.78 0.04
N ARG A 365 9.01 18.29 -0.93
CA ARG A 365 8.12 19.15 -1.76
C ARG A 365 6.74 19.24 -1.11
N VAL A 366 6.59 20.14 -0.16
CA VAL A 366 5.30 20.45 0.49
C VAL A 366 4.60 21.55 -0.30
N ALA A 367 3.25 21.48 -0.38
CA ALA A 367 2.45 22.54 -0.98
C ALA A 367 2.69 23.87 -0.25
N ALA A 368 2.69 24.99 -0.99
CA ALA A 368 2.97 26.33 -0.45
C ALA A 368 2.05 26.63 0.76
N GLY A 369 2.65 26.82 1.93
CA GLY A 369 1.97 27.21 3.17
C GLY A 369 2.02 26.20 4.33
N ASP A 370 2.39 24.95 4.12
CA ASP A 370 2.45 23.94 5.18
C ASP A 370 3.92 23.54 5.48
N ALA A 371 4.37 23.74 6.71
CA ALA A 371 5.60 23.14 7.22
C ALA A 371 5.30 21.71 7.71
N ALA A 372 6.14 20.75 7.35
CA ALA A 372 6.01 19.38 7.84
C ALA A 372 7.35 18.93 8.43
N ASP A 373 7.34 18.57 9.71
CA ASP A 373 8.50 18.05 10.41
C ASP A 373 8.38 16.54 10.60
N LEU A 374 9.43 15.80 10.24
CA LEU A 374 9.54 14.37 10.48
C LEU A 374 10.60 14.11 11.53
N ALA A 375 10.20 13.63 12.69
CA ALA A 375 11.12 13.28 13.76
C ALA A 375 11.48 11.78 13.70
N VAL A 376 12.79 11.50 13.75
CA VAL A 376 13.33 10.16 13.94
C VAL A 376 13.62 9.97 15.41
N LEU A 377 13.00 8.99 16.03
CA LEU A 377 13.24 8.62 17.41
C LEU A 377 14.09 7.36 17.48
N ALA A 378 14.94 7.24 18.48
CA ALA A 378 15.60 6.00 18.84
C ALA A 378 15.59 5.80 20.36
N GLY A 379 15.51 4.54 20.78
CA GLY A 379 15.66 4.14 22.17
C GLY A 379 16.45 2.87 22.27
N ILE A 380 17.19 2.70 23.35
CA ILE A 380 18.11 1.57 23.56
C ILE A 380 17.80 0.81 24.84
N ALA A 381 18.04 -0.49 24.80
CA ALA A 381 18.01 -1.36 25.98
C ALA A 381 19.05 -2.49 25.84
N GLU A 382 19.47 -3.03 26.99
CA GLU A 382 20.35 -4.21 27.10
C GLU A 382 19.53 -5.41 27.53
N GLY A 383 19.75 -6.56 26.88
CA GLY A 383 19.23 -7.85 27.30
C GLY A 383 20.37 -8.82 27.65
N ARG A 384 20.13 -9.71 28.61
CA ARG A 384 21.13 -10.67 29.08
C ARG A 384 20.78 -12.13 28.85
N ASN A 385 19.55 -12.44 28.62
CA ASN A 385 19.09 -13.77 28.24
C ASN A 385 18.11 -13.61 27.10
N PHE A 386 18.35 -14.28 26.04
CA PHE A 386 17.53 -14.22 24.83
C PHE A 386 16.06 -14.70 25.04
N SER A 387 15.68 -15.18 26.23
CA SER A 387 14.30 -15.55 26.55
C SER A 387 13.34 -14.36 26.47
N ASP A 388 13.81 -13.10 26.62
CA ASP A 388 12.98 -11.93 26.76
C ASP A 388 13.31 -10.79 25.77
N VAL A 389 13.62 -11.12 24.50
CA VAL A 389 13.87 -10.12 23.45
C VAL A 389 12.71 -9.15 23.32
N ASN A 390 11.48 -9.61 23.46
CA ASN A 390 10.29 -8.77 23.39
C ASN A 390 10.22 -7.76 24.55
N GLU A 391 10.60 -8.15 25.77
CA GLU A 391 10.67 -7.22 26.90
C GLU A 391 11.75 -6.17 26.69
N THR A 392 12.92 -6.59 26.20
CA THR A 392 14.01 -5.67 25.87
C THR A 392 13.62 -4.67 24.79
N ILE A 393 12.89 -5.10 23.76
CA ILE A 393 12.32 -4.22 22.74
C ILE A 393 11.34 -3.21 23.35
N VAL A 394 10.45 -3.65 24.24
CA VAL A 394 9.51 -2.76 24.94
C VAL A 394 10.25 -1.75 25.81
N GLN A 395 11.29 -2.16 26.54
CA GLN A 395 12.13 -1.27 27.34
C GLN A 395 12.85 -0.22 26.46
N ALA A 396 13.42 -0.64 25.33
CA ALA A 396 14.04 0.28 24.37
C ALA A 396 13.03 1.29 23.84
N LYS A 397 11.82 0.83 23.51
CA LYS A 397 10.74 1.70 23.01
C LYS A 397 10.30 2.74 24.04
N MET A 398 10.22 2.38 25.32
CA MET A 398 9.86 3.32 26.39
C MET A 398 10.91 4.42 26.61
N LYS A 399 12.16 4.17 26.20
CA LYS A 399 13.29 5.12 26.34
C LYS A 399 13.57 5.92 25.06
N GLN A 400 12.67 5.89 24.09
CA GLN A 400 12.85 6.63 22.83
C GLN A 400 12.95 8.14 23.08
N HIS A 401 13.90 8.75 22.40
CA HIS A 401 14.07 10.21 22.31
C HIS A 401 14.38 10.59 20.88
N GLU A 402 14.20 11.85 20.54
CA GLU A 402 14.48 12.36 19.21
C GLU A 402 15.99 12.35 18.94
N ILE A 403 16.39 11.72 17.84
CA ILE A 403 17.78 11.64 17.41
C ILE A 403 18.06 12.45 16.14
N ALA A 404 17.04 12.74 15.34
CA ALA A 404 17.14 13.57 14.15
C ALA A 404 15.79 14.16 13.79
N ARG A 405 15.77 15.33 13.12
CA ARG A 405 14.57 16.00 12.64
C ARG A 405 14.75 16.48 11.21
N LEU A 406 13.87 16.04 10.33
CA LEU A 406 13.74 16.51 8.96
C LEU A 406 12.71 17.65 8.92
N ARG A 407 13.16 18.85 8.54
CA ARG A 407 12.27 19.99 8.29
C ARG A 407 12.02 20.10 6.80
N CYS A 408 10.77 19.95 6.39
CA CYS A 408 10.35 20.15 5.02
C CYS A 408 9.84 21.58 4.86
N ALA A 409 10.61 22.41 4.15
CA ALA A 409 10.21 23.79 3.86
C ALA A 409 9.24 23.85 2.67
N ALA A 410 8.30 24.81 2.71
CA ALA A 410 7.43 25.08 1.59
C ALA A 410 8.26 25.48 0.34
N SER A 411 7.90 24.95 -0.83
CA SER A 411 8.50 25.32 -2.11
C SER A 411 8.19 26.80 -2.42
N GLY A 412 9.05 27.70 -1.99
CA GLY A 412 8.84 29.15 -2.15
C GLY A 412 10.03 30.03 -1.79
N GLU A 413 11.07 29.47 -1.19
CA GLU A 413 12.26 30.25 -0.83
C GLU A 413 13.53 29.61 -1.42
N ASN A 414 13.74 29.80 -2.72
CA ASN A 414 15.06 29.83 -3.31
C ASN A 414 15.09 31.01 -4.31
N ARG A 415 15.63 32.12 -3.82
CA ARG A 415 16.31 33.11 -4.64
C ARG A 415 17.79 32.80 -4.66
#